data_dcd6c0bab11bd1acc45278be983fa5ad
#
_entry.id   dcd6c0bab11bd1acc45278be983fa5ad
#
_cell.length_a   1.000
_cell.length_b   1.000
_cell.length_c   1.000
_cell.angle_alpha   90.00
_cell.angle_beta   90.00
_cell.angle_gamma   90.00
#
_symmetry.space_group_name_H-M   'P 1'
#
loop_
_entity.id
_entity.type
_entity.pdbx_description
1 polymer ?
#
loop_
_entity_poly.entity_id
_entity_poly.type
_entity_poly.pdbx_seq_one_letter_code
_entity_poly.pdbx_strand_id
1 'polypeptide(L)'
;MSDISKKSNNGILFALGGGIVLSMNDLAIKALSGSGYALHQVILLRAFIGIAIVLGVIWASGGGFRQLLTKRPLDHLFRVSIVMCSNITYFVGLSLMPLADAVATSFVAPLFVTLMSAVILGEHVGPRRWAAVAVGMLGVVVMTRPGAGVIQPAAILVLISAFCYASSHMMTRRMGLTESAMTLNFFVQVGFIVVSIGFGLVAGDGHLAQAPGSTWEFLFRPWHTPPMADWWAFIATGVAVGVGGLMMSQAYRTTQAALIAPFEYIGMPMAIFWGALVFGTFPDGTAWVGIALICGAGLYTLWRETVRKKKDLDVAAPSGDI
;
A
#
# COMPACT_ATOMS: atom_id res chain seq x y z
N MET A 1 22.33 24.52 3.09
CA MET A 1 22.00 23.36 3.97
C MET A 1 20.60 23.42 4.58
N SER A 2 20.01 24.58 4.86
CA SER A 2 18.67 24.70 5.47
C SER A 2 17.50 24.22 4.60
N ASP A 3 17.58 24.39 3.28
CA ASP A 3 16.45 24.11 2.37
C ASP A 3 16.30 22.60 2.05
N ILE A 4 17.40 21.85 2.01
CA ILE A 4 17.40 20.39 1.80
C ILE A 4 16.87 19.66 3.07
N SER A 5 17.26 20.13 4.25
CA SER A 5 16.77 19.63 5.54
C SER A 5 15.25 19.86 5.69
N LYS A 6 14.77 21.05 5.29
CA LYS A 6 13.34 21.42 5.34
C LYS A 6 12.49 20.57 4.39
N LYS A 7 12.97 20.30 3.17
CA LYS A 7 12.30 19.42 2.21
C LYS A 7 12.24 17.97 2.69
N SER A 8 13.31 17.48 3.33
CA SER A 8 13.35 16.12 3.90
C SER A 8 12.37 15.95 5.07
N ASN A 9 12.29 16.93 5.97
CA ASN A 9 11.37 16.89 7.11
C ASN A 9 9.89 16.92 6.65
N ASN A 10 9.56 17.71 5.64
CA ASN A 10 8.22 17.75 5.07
C ASN A 10 7.82 16.38 4.47
N GLY A 11 8.74 15.71 3.77
CA GLY A 11 8.47 14.38 3.21
C GLY A 11 8.17 13.34 4.28
N ILE A 12 8.89 13.37 5.40
CA ILE A 12 8.65 12.48 6.55
C ILE A 12 7.26 12.74 7.16
N LEU A 13 6.88 14.01 7.34
CA LEU A 13 5.56 14.37 7.86
C LEU A 13 4.44 13.90 6.93
N PHE A 14 4.63 14.03 5.61
CA PHE A 14 3.70 13.50 4.62
C PHE A 14 3.60 11.97 4.67
N ALA A 15 4.70 11.26 4.88
CA ALA A 15 4.69 9.81 5.00
C ALA A 15 3.96 9.33 6.27
N LEU A 16 4.27 9.93 7.42
CA LEU A 16 3.59 9.60 8.68
C LEU A 16 2.09 9.91 8.61
N GLY A 17 1.73 11.12 8.19
CA GLY A 17 0.32 11.50 8.05
C GLY A 17 -0.41 10.64 7.02
N GLY A 18 0.22 10.38 5.89
CA GLY A 18 -0.31 9.50 4.84
C GLY A 18 -0.52 8.07 5.35
N GLY A 19 0.45 7.51 6.09
CA GLY A 19 0.35 6.18 6.69
C GLY A 19 -0.79 6.06 7.71
N ILE A 20 -0.94 7.06 8.58
CA ILE A 20 -2.07 7.11 9.54
C ILE A 20 -3.41 7.19 8.80
N VAL A 21 -3.53 8.07 7.81
CA VAL A 21 -4.76 8.22 7.03
C VAL A 21 -5.08 6.94 6.25
N LEU A 22 -4.08 6.31 5.63
CA LEU A 22 -4.26 5.04 4.90
C LEU A 22 -4.61 3.87 5.83
N SER A 23 -4.19 3.87 7.10
CA SER A 23 -4.61 2.84 8.05
C SER A 23 -6.12 2.86 8.31
N MET A 24 -6.78 4.03 8.18
CA MET A 24 -8.24 4.14 8.25
C MET A 24 -8.93 3.49 7.03
N ASN A 25 -8.27 3.46 5.87
CA ASN A 25 -8.81 2.73 4.72
C ASN A 25 -8.88 1.22 5.00
N ASP A 26 -7.83 0.65 5.58
CA ASP A 26 -7.79 -0.79 5.87
C ASP A 26 -8.82 -1.17 6.96
N LEU A 27 -8.94 -0.33 8.00
CA LEU A 27 -9.97 -0.45 9.02
C LEU A 27 -11.38 -0.46 8.40
N ALA A 28 -11.69 0.56 7.60
CA ALA A 28 -13.03 0.74 7.03
C ALA A 28 -13.38 -0.36 6.02
N ILE A 29 -12.41 -0.80 5.18
CA ILE A 29 -12.63 -1.93 4.26
C ILE A 29 -12.82 -3.23 5.03
N LYS A 30 -12.07 -3.45 6.11
CA LYS A 30 -12.26 -4.62 6.98
C LYS A 30 -13.67 -4.61 7.60
N ALA A 31 -14.16 -3.48 8.06
CA ALA A 31 -15.53 -3.34 8.56
C ALA A 31 -16.57 -3.62 7.45
N LEU A 32 -16.41 -3.01 6.27
CA LEU A 32 -17.31 -3.24 5.13
C LEU A 32 -17.29 -4.67 4.60
N SER A 33 -16.18 -5.39 4.74
CA SER A 33 -16.11 -6.81 4.38
C SER A 33 -17.04 -7.69 5.21
N GLY A 34 -17.30 -7.29 6.47
CA GLY A 34 -18.28 -7.93 7.35
C GLY A 34 -19.73 -7.52 7.10
N SER A 35 -19.98 -6.41 6.39
CA SER A 35 -21.32 -5.82 6.19
C SER A 35 -22.04 -6.27 4.90
N GLY A 36 -21.52 -7.28 4.20
CA GLY A 36 -22.17 -7.89 3.05
C GLY A 36 -21.90 -7.21 1.69
N TYR A 37 -21.16 -6.11 1.64
CA TYR A 37 -20.82 -5.41 0.39
C TYR A 37 -19.86 -6.20 -0.48
N ALA A 38 -19.94 -6.04 -1.80
CA ALA A 38 -18.94 -6.53 -2.73
C ALA A 38 -17.69 -5.65 -2.73
N LEU A 39 -16.50 -6.25 -2.81
CA LEU A 39 -15.24 -5.49 -2.84
C LEU A 39 -15.20 -4.47 -3.98
N HIS A 40 -15.65 -4.85 -5.19
CA HIS A 40 -15.67 -3.95 -6.33
C HIS A 40 -16.66 -2.79 -6.17
N GLN A 41 -17.77 -2.97 -5.43
CA GLN A 41 -18.66 -1.88 -5.04
C GLN A 41 -17.98 -0.91 -4.07
N VAL A 42 -17.29 -1.42 -3.07
CA VAL A 42 -16.51 -0.60 -2.11
C VAL A 42 -15.44 0.20 -2.84
N ILE A 43 -14.69 -0.45 -3.73
CA ILE A 43 -13.63 0.20 -4.53
C ILE A 43 -14.22 1.29 -5.43
N LEU A 44 -15.38 1.07 -6.04
CA LEU A 44 -16.06 2.06 -6.88
C LEU A 44 -16.42 3.32 -6.10
N LEU A 45 -17.15 3.16 -5.00
CA LEU A 45 -17.63 4.30 -4.21
C LEU A 45 -16.47 5.12 -3.62
N ARG A 46 -15.44 4.46 -3.08
CA ARG A 46 -14.25 5.16 -2.58
C ARG A 46 -13.49 5.89 -3.69
N ALA A 47 -13.44 5.32 -4.91
CA ALA A 47 -12.71 5.93 -6.02
C ALA A 47 -13.40 7.20 -6.52
N PHE A 48 -14.74 7.28 -6.50
CA PHE A 48 -15.46 8.52 -6.79
C PHE A 48 -15.12 9.63 -5.78
N ILE A 49 -15.07 9.30 -4.49
CA ILE A 49 -14.68 10.26 -3.46
C ILE A 49 -13.20 10.65 -3.63
N GLY A 50 -12.33 9.68 -3.86
CA GLY A 50 -10.90 9.91 -4.06
C GLY A 50 -10.59 10.79 -5.27
N ILE A 51 -11.28 10.58 -6.41
CA ILE A 51 -11.09 11.42 -7.60
C ILE A 51 -11.64 12.83 -7.38
N ALA A 52 -12.78 12.98 -6.67
CA ALA A 52 -13.31 14.30 -6.32
C ALA A 52 -12.32 15.10 -5.47
N ILE A 53 -11.63 14.45 -4.51
CA ILE A 53 -10.59 15.09 -3.70
C ILE A 53 -9.41 15.52 -4.57
N VAL A 54 -8.91 14.66 -5.46
CA VAL A 54 -7.80 14.98 -6.36
C VAL A 54 -8.14 16.18 -7.25
N LEU A 55 -9.35 16.16 -7.85
CA LEU A 55 -9.81 17.27 -8.69
C LEU A 55 -10.01 18.56 -7.87
N GLY A 56 -10.54 18.44 -6.65
CA GLY A 56 -10.71 19.56 -5.73
C GLY A 56 -9.37 20.20 -5.34
N VAL A 57 -8.34 19.39 -5.06
CA VAL A 57 -6.98 19.89 -4.77
C VAL A 57 -6.35 20.59 -5.99
N ILE A 58 -6.55 20.04 -7.20
CA ILE A 58 -6.08 20.67 -8.45
C ILE A 58 -6.74 22.05 -8.63
N TRP A 59 -8.05 22.12 -8.43
CA TRP A 59 -8.81 23.35 -8.55
C TRP A 59 -8.38 24.40 -7.50
N ALA A 60 -8.29 23.99 -6.24
CA ALA A 60 -7.91 24.86 -5.13
C ALA A 60 -6.47 25.37 -5.23
N SER A 61 -5.56 24.58 -5.84
CA SER A 61 -4.16 25.01 -6.07
C SER A 61 -3.97 25.94 -7.27
N GLY A 62 -5.04 26.30 -7.98
CA GLY A 62 -4.98 27.07 -9.22
C GLY A 62 -4.32 26.32 -10.38
N GLY A 63 -4.08 25.01 -10.22
CA GLY A 63 -3.52 24.15 -11.24
C GLY A 63 -4.53 23.85 -12.34
N GLY A 64 -4.10 23.97 -13.60
CA GLY A 64 -4.97 23.59 -14.72
C GLY A 64 -5.11 22.07 -14.83
N PHE A 65 -6.29 21.58 -15.25
CA PHE A 65 -6.52 20.15 -15.51
C PHE A 65 -5.64 19.58 -16.64
N ARG A 66 -4.94 20.42 -17.38
CA ARG A 66 -3.94 20.01 -18.37
C ARG A 66 -2.80 19.16 -17.80
N GLN A 67 -2.50 19.28 -16.51
CA GLN A 67 -1.52 18.43 -15.83
C GLN A 67 -1.96 16.96 -15.76
N LEU A 68 -3.25 16.63 -15.96
CA LEU A 68 -3.75 15.26 -16.03
C LEU A 68 -3.53 14.61 -17.40
N LEU A 69 -3.12 15.38 -18.40
CA LEU A 69 -2.78 14.85 -19.73
C LEU A 69 -1.41 14.18 -19.66
N THR A 70 -1.37 12.89 -19.93
CA THR A 70 -0.13 12.12 -19.98
C THR A 70 0.34 11.84 -21.40
N LYS A 71 1.64 11.78 -21.60
CA LYS A 71 2.27 11.28 -22.82
C LYS A 71 2.59 9.77 -22.76
N ARG A 72 2.29 9.10 -21.62
CA ARG A 72 2.63 7.71 -21.37
C ARG A 72 1.41 6.87 -20.96
N PRO A 73 0.35 6.79 -21.78
CA PRO A 73 -0.89 6.11 -21.40
C PRO A 73 -0.69 4.62 -21.12
N LEU A 74 0.21 3.95 -21.85
CA LEU A 74 0.50 2.52 -21.66
C LEU A 74 1.21 2.25 -20.33
N ASP A 75 2.12 3.13 -19.91
CA ASP A 75 2.78 3.01 -18.59
C ASP A 75 1.76 3.17 -17.47
N HIS A 76 0.80 4.11 -17.60
CA HIS A 76 -0.30 4.26 -16.67
C HIS A 76 -1.20 3.03 -16.63
N LEU A 77 -1.59 2.50 -17.81
CA LEU A 77 -2.44 1.30 -17.89
C LEU A 77 -1.77 0.11 -17.20
N PHE A 78 -0.49 -0.15 -17.49
CA PHE A 78 0.26 -1.25 -16.89
C PHE A 78 0.40 -1.05 -15.36
N ARG A 79 0.74 0.17 -14.90
CA ARG A 79 0.83 0.48 -13.48
C ARG A 79 -0.53 0.31 -12.78
N VAL A 80 -1.60 0.80 -13.37
CA VAL A 80 -2.97 0.66 -12.84
C VAL A 80 -3.35 -0.81 -12.72
N SER A 81 -3.06 -1.64 -13.71
CA SER A 81 -3.35 -3.09 -13.65
C SER A 81 -2.61 -3.77 -12.49
N ILE A 82 -1.34 -3.43 -12.26
CA ILE A 82 -0.57 -3.94 -11.11
C ILE A 82 -1.16 -3.44 -9.79
N VAL A 83 -1.54 -2.16 -9.69
CA VAL A 83 -2.17 -1.60 -8.49
C VAL A 83 -3.52 -2.26 -8.24
N MET A 84 -4.31 -2.53 -9.26
CA MET A 84 -5.58 -3.25 -9.16
C MET A 84 -5.38 -4.68 -8.64
N CYS A 85 -4.44 -5.42 -9.22
CA CYS A 85 -4.07 -6.76 -8.74
C CYS A 85 -3.67 -6.72 -7.27
N SER A 86 -2.81 -5.77 -6.89
CA SER A 86 -2.40 -5.57 -5.50
C SER A 86 -3.59 -5.31 -4.59
N ASN A 87 -4.49 -4.39 -4.94
CA ASN A 87 -5.63 -4.04 -4.10
C ASN A 87 -6.63 -5.19 -3.96
N ILE A 88 -6.99 -5.86 -5.06
CA ILE A 88 -7.95 -6.97 -5.01
C ILE A 88 -7.40 -8.10 -4.13
N THR A 89 -6.15 -8.53 -4.36
CA THR A 89 -5.55 -9.62 -3.59
C THR A 89 -5.34 -9.24 -2.12
N TYR A 90 -4.96 -7.99 -1.83
CA TYR A 90 -4.84 -7.50 -0.46
C TYR A 90 -6.16 -7.52 0.28
N PHE A 91 -7.22 -6.91 -0.28
CA PHE A 91 -8.48 -6.77 0.43
C PHE A 91 -9.27 -8.08 0.53
N VAL A 92 -9.12 -8.97 -0.44
CA VAL A 92 -9.64 -10.33 -0.30
C VAL A 92 -8.90 -11.06 0.84
N GLY A 93 -7.57 -10.98 0.90
CA GLY A 93 -6.80 -11.53 2.01
C GLY A 93 -7.17 -10.89 3.36
N LEU A 94 -7.30 -9.56 3.41
CA LEU A 94 -7.69 -8.80 4.59
C LEU A 94 -9.08 -9.21 5.12
N SER A 95 -10.03 -9.54 4.25
CA SER A 95 -11.36 -9.99 4.69
C SER A 95 -11.33 -11.30 5.45
N LEU A 96 -10.33 -12.15 5.19
CA LEU A 96 -10.23 -13.52 5.69
C LEU A 96 -9.34 -13.68 6.93
N MET A 97 -8.60 -12.64 7.34
CA MET A 97 -7.66 -12.70 8.46
C MET A 97 -7.74 -11.44 9.34
N PRO A 98 -7.21 -11.48 10.59
CA PRO A 98 -7.14 -10.31 11.44
C PRO A 98 -6.40 -9.14 10.78
N LEU A 99 -6.84 -7.90 11.05
CA LEU A 99 -6.28 -6.69 10.44
C LEU A 99 -4.76 -6.58 10.66
N ALA A 100 -4.31 -6.83 11.89
CA ALA A 100 -2.88 -6.77 12.23
C ALA A 100 -2.04 -7.80 11.45
N ASP A 101 -2.56 -9.02 11.26
CA ASP A 101 -1.85 -10.09 10.56
C ASP A 101 -1.74 -9.78 9.05
N ALA A 102 -2.80 -9.26 8.43
CA ALA A 102 -2.80 -8.84 7.03
C ALA A 102 -1.79 -7.72 6.79
N VAL A 103 -1.83 -6.66 7.63
CA VAL A 103 -0.89 -5.52 7.53
C VAL A 103 0.54 -5.97 7.77
N ALA A 104 0.81 -6.80 8.80
CA ALA A 104 2.14 -7.31 9.08
C ALA A 104 2.70 -8.14 7.90
N THR A 105 1.88 -9.02 7.32
CA THR A 105 2.28 -9.81 6.16
C THR A 105 2.58 -8.93 4.95
N SER A 106 1.84 -7.83 4.76
CA SER A 106 2.08 -6.88 3.66
C SER A 106 3.42 -6.15 3.78
N PHE A 107 3.96 -5.99 4.99
CA PHE A 107 5.28 -5.37 5.22
C PHE A 107 6.47 -6.19 4.72
N VAL A 108 6.25 -7.34 4.10
CA VAL A 108 7.26 -7.99 3.27
C VAL A 108 7.57 -7.20 1.98
N ALA A 109 6.72 -6.25 1.58
CA ALA A 109 6.90 -5.47 0.35
C ALA A 109 8.27 -4.78 0.22
N PRO A 110 8.88 -4.15 1.25
CA PRO A 110 10.24 -3.60 1.16
C PRO A 110 11.32 -4.66 0.83
N LEU A 111 11.09 -5.92 1.25
CA LEU A 111 12.00 -7.03 0.92
C LEU A 111 11.86 -7.40 -0.55
N PHE A 112 10.66 -7.38 -1.11
CA PHE A 112 10.43 -7.53 -2.55
C PHE A 112 11.06 -6.39 -3.35
N VAL A 113 11.01 -5.15 -2.87
CA VAL A 113 11.72 -4.02 -3.51
C VAL A 113 13.22 -4.30 -3.57
N THR A 114 13.82 -4.80 -2.48
CA THR A 114 15.24 -5.18 -2.44
C THR A 114 15.56 -6.29 -3.44
N LEU A 115 14.75 -7.33 -3.48
CA LEU A 115 14.90 -8.45 -4.43
C LEU A 115 14.81 -7.97 -5.89
N MET A 116 13.81 -7.14 -6.20
CA MET A 116 13.63 -6.58 -7.54
C MET A 116 14.77 -5.65 -7.95
N SER A 117 15.30 -4.84 -7.03
CA SER A 117 16.48 -4.00 -7.30
C SER A 117 17.68 -4.84 -7.71
N ALA A 118 17.90 -5.99 -7.04
CA ALA A 118 18.98 -6.90 -7.39
C ALA A 118 18.78 -7.56 -8.76
N VAL A 119 17.56 -8.09 -9.01
CA VAL A 119 17.28 -8.93 -10.19
C VAL A 119 17.02 -8.08 -11.44
N ILE A 120 16.26 -6.98 -11.32
CA ILE A 120 15.81 -6.18 -12.46
C ILE A 120 16.80 -5.06 -12.79
N LEU A 121 17.35 -4.40 -11.75
CA LEU A 121 18.28 -3.28 -11.93
C LEU A 121 19.76 -3.70 -11.89
N GLY A 122 20.05 -4.98 -11.61
CA GLY A 122 21.41 -5.49 -11.49
C GLY A 122 22.20 -4.86 -10.32
N GLU A 123 21.52 -4.29 -9.33
CA GLU A 123 22.16 -3.68 -8.18
C GLU A 123 22.85 -4.73 -7.31
N HIS A 124 24.09 -4.48 -6.93
CA HIS A 124 24.81 -5.36 -6.01
C HIS A 124 24.21 -5.31 -4.61
N VAL A 125 23.44 -6.35 -4.25
CA VAL A 125 22.87 -6.54 -2.92
C VAL A 125 23.85 -7.32 -2.06
N GLY A 126 24.42 -6.67 -1.05
CA GLY A 126 25.40 -7.30 -0.15
C GLY A 126 24.78 -8.43 0.71
N PRO A 127 25.62 -9.36 1.24
CA PRO A 127 25.14 -10.54 1.96
C PRO A 127 24.27 -10.22 3.18
N ARG A 128 24.49 -9.08 3.83
CA ARG A 128 23.68 -8.63 4.98
C ARG A 128 22.25 -8.28 4.60
N ARG A 129 22.03 -7.73 3.39
CA ARG A 129 20.68 -7.46 2.86
C ARG A 129 19.96 -8.75 2.51
N TRP A 130 20.69 -9.73 1.93
CA TRP A 130 20.15 -11.06 1.69
C TRP A 130 19.76 -11.77 3.00
N ALA A 131 20.58 -11.63 4.06
CA ALA A 131 20.25 -12.15 5.38
C ALA A 131 18.97 -11.50 5.94
N ALA A 132 18.80 -10.19 5.80
CA ALA A 132 17.57 -9.51 6.21
C ALA A 132 16.36 -10.00 5.42
N VAL A 133 16.48 -10.18 4.09
CA VAL A 133 15.41 -10.76 3.27
C VAL A 133 15.05 -12.16 3.77
N ALA A 134 16.04 -13.02 4.05
CA ALA A 134 15.78 -14.36 4.58
C ALA A 134 15.07 -14.33 5.94
N VAL A 135 15.50 -13.45 6.87
CA VAL A 135 14.85 -13.29 8.19
C VAL A 135 13.40 -12.80 8.04
N GLY A 136 13.15 -11.82 7.17
CA GLY A 136 11.79 -11.34 6.93
C GLY A 136 10.89 -12.42 6.30
N MET A 137 11.41 -13.21 5.37
CA MET A 137 10.67 -14.35 4.80
C MET A 137 10.41 -15.44 5.83
N LEU A 138 11.33 -15.70 6.76
CA LEU A 138 11.05 -16.58 7.91
C LEU A 138 9.92 -16.03 8.77
N GLY A 139 9.86 -14.72 8.99
CA GLY A 139 8.74 -14.06 9.67
C GLY A 139 7.40 -14.31 8.98
N VAL A 140 7.35 -14.26 7.65
CA VAL A 140 6.16 -14.63 6.87
C VAL A 140 5.78 -16.09 7.10
N VAL A 141 6.74 -17.01 7.05
CA VAL A 141 6.50 -18.44 7.31
C VAL A 141 5.93 -18.64 8.72
N VAL A 142 6.48 -17.96 9.73
CA VAL A 142 5.95 -18.01 11.10
C VAL A 142 4.50 -17.52 11.16
N MET A 143 4.16 -16.42 10.47
CA MET A 143 2.79 -15.89 10.45
C MET A 143 1.82 -16.78 9.68
N THR A 144 2.25 -17.38 8.58
CA THR A 144 1.38 -18.26 7.76
C THR A 144 1.11 -19.61 8.39
N ARG A 145 1.86 -19.98 9.44
CA ARG A 145 1.68 -21.23 10.23
C ARG A 145 1.49 -22.49 9.38
N PRO A 146 2.43 -22.84 8.51
CA PRO A 146 2.24 -23.97 7.56
C PRO A 146 2.02 -25.33 8.21
N GLY A 147 2.25 -25.47 9.54
CA GLY A 147 2.03 -26.70 10.30
C GLY A 147 0.56 -26.99 10.67
N ALA A 148 -0.38 -26.08 10.42
CA ALA A 148 -1.82 -26.30 10.66
C ALA A 148 -2.54 -27.00 9.50
N GLY A 149 -1.81 -27.59 8.55
CA GLY A 149 -2.35 -28.47 7.49
C GLY A 149 -2.55 -27.82 6.13
N VAL A 150 -2.71 -26.51 6.02
CA VAL A 150 -2.87 -25.79 4.73
C VAL A 150 -2.28 -24.39 4.88
N ILE A 151 -1.41 -23.97 3.94
CA ILE A 151 -1.03 -22.57 3.81
C ILE A 151 -2.31 -21.77 3.58
N GLN A 152 -2.63 -20.84 4.49
CA GLN A 152 -3.89 -20.09 4.39
C GLN A 152 -3.92 -19.29 3.07
N PRO A 153 -4.92 -19.49 2.20
CA PRO A 153 -5.03 -18.78 0.92
C PRO A 153 -4.96 -17.25 1.09
N ALA A 154 -5.47 -16.75 2.21
CA ALA A 154 -5.41 -15.34 2.58
C ALA A 154 -3.97 -14.79 2.63
N ALA A 155 -3.03 -15.52 3.25
CA ALA A 155 -1.64 -15.09 3.35
C ALA A 155 -0.96 -15.05 1.97
N ILE A 156 -1.23 -16.03 1.10
CA ILE A 156 -0.72 -16.03 -0.28
C ILE A 156 -1.22 -14.80 -1.04
N LEU A 157 -2.50 -14.47 -0.91
CA LEU A 157 -3.07 -13.28 -1.55
C LEU A 157 -2.39 -12.00 -1.08
N VAL A 158 -2.13 -11.86 0.22
CA VAL A 158 -1.41 -10.70 0.77
C VAL A 158 0.04 -10.67 0.26
N LEU A 159 0.72 -11.81 0.10
CA LEU A 159 2.07 -11.86 -0.47
C LEU A 159 2.09 -11.46 -1.95
N ILE A 160 1.13 -11.91 -2.74
CA ILE A 160 0.96 -11.48 -4.14
C ILE A 160 0.72 -9.97 -4.18
N SER A 161 -0.13 -9.46 -3.30
CA SER A 161 -0.36 -8.03 -3.16
C SER A 161 0.92 -7.27 -2.86
N ALA A 162 1.71 -7.72 -1.88
CA ALA A 162 2.96 -7.08 -1.49
C ALA A 162 3.98 -7.03 -2.65
N PHE A 163 4.05 -8.09 -3.46
CA PHE A 163 4.87 -8.12 -4.66
C PHE A 163 4.38 -7.11 -5.72
N CYS A 164 3.08 -7.09 -5.99
CA CYS A 164 2.47 -6.12 -6.91
C CYS A 164 2.64 -4.68 -6.40
N TYR A 165 2.47 -4.46 -5.10
CA TYR A 165 2.69 -3.16 -4.46
C TYR A 165 4.13 -2.68 -4.65
N ALA A 166 5.12 -3.52 -4.36
CA ALA A 166 6.53 -3.24 -4.59
C ALA A 166 6.80 -2.89 -6.07
N SER A 167 6.24 -3.66 -6.99
CA SER A 167 6.35 -3.43 -8.44
C SER A 167 5.77 -2.07 -8.85
N SER A 168 4.60 -1.72 -8.31
CA SER A 168 3.93 -0.44 -8.58
C SER A 168 4.74 0.75 -8.09
N HIS A 169 5.44 0.62 -6.94
CA HIS A 169 6.32 1.66 -6.41
C HIS A 169 7.58 1.85 -7.27
N MET A 170 8.16 0.78 -7.80
CA MET A 170 9.27 0.89 -8.75
C MET A 170 8.84 1.64 -10.01
N MET A 171 7.65 1.35 -10.54
CA MET A 171 7.09 2.08 -11.67
C MET A 171 6.80 3.54 -11.33
N THR A 172 6.20 3.82 -10.17
CA THR A 172 5.92 5.18 -9.71
C THR A 172 7.19 6.01 -9.61
N ARG A 173 8.29 5.45 -9.10
CA ARG A 173 9.59 6.10 -9.06
C ARG A 173 10.10 6.45 -10.47
N ARG A 174 9.95 5.53 -11.42
CA ARG A 174 10.35 5.73 -12.81
C ARG A 174 9.50 6.78 -13.54
N MET A 175 8.18 6.73 -13.33
CA MET A 175 7.22 7.67 -13.92
C MET A 175 7.24 9.05 -13.24
N GLY A 176 7.54 9.11 -11.94
CA GLY A 176 7.56 10.35 -11.14
C GLY A 176 8.58 11.39 -11.60
N LEU A 177 9.51 11.02 -12.50
CA LEU A 177 10.41 11.97 -13.15
C LEU A 177 9.70 12.87 -14.18
N THR A 178 8.58 12.41 -14.73
CA THR A 178 7.84 13.10 -15.79
C THR A 178 6.38 13.38 -15.45
N GLU A 179 5.80 12.63 -14.51
CA GLU A 179 4.41 12.71 -14.11
C GLU A 179 4.25 13.31 -12.70
N SER A 180 3.16 14.08 -12.49
CA SER A 180 2.87 14.61 -11.16
C SER A 180 2.25 13.55 -10.23
N ALA A 181 2.35 13.76 -8.91
CA ALA A 181 1.68 12.92 -7.93
C ALA A 181 0.15 12.89 -8.14
N MET A 182 -0.42 14.02 -8.56
CA MET A 182 -1.85 14.15 -8.84
C MET A 182 -2.24 13.32 -10.07
N THR A 183 -1.44 13.39 -11.14
CA THR A 183 -1.64 12.59 -12.37
C THR A 183 -1.57 11.10 -12.05
N LEU A 184 -0.55 10.67 -11.30
CA LEU A 184 -0.37 9.27 -10.91
C LEU A 184 -1.56 8.75 -10.09
N ASN A 185 -2.06 9.55 -9.13
CA ASN A 185 -3.21 9.17 -8.30
C ASN A 185 -4.51 9.19 -9.11
N PHE A 186 -4.72 10.22 -9.94
CA PHE A 186 -5.88 10.34 -10.81
C PHE A 186 -6.09 9.10 -11.69
N PHE A 187 -5.05 8.64 -12.41
CA PHE A 187 -5.16 7.46 -13.25
C PHE A 187 -5.45 6.18 -12.46
N VAL A 188 -4.96 6.06 -11.23
CA VAL A 188 -5.31 4.93 -10.35
C VAL A 188 -6.79 4.97 -10.00
N GLN A 189 -7.33 6.13 -9.62
CA GLN A 189 -8.75 6.25 -9.31
C GLN A 189 -9.64 5.97 -10.52
N VAL A 190 -9.27 6.49 -11.71
CA VAL A 190 -9.96 6.17 -12.96
C VAL A 190 -9.96 4.67 -13.23
N GLY A 191 -8.80 4.02 -13.05
CA GLY A 191 -8.70 2.57 -13.21
C GLY A 191 -9.57 1.80 -12.23
N PHE A 192 -9.63 2.21 -10.97
CA PHE A 192 -10.54 1.65 -9.98
C PHE A 192 -12.00 1.77 -10.41
N ILE A 193 -12.42 2.93 -10.93
CA ILE A 193 -13.79 3.14 -11.44
C ILE A 193 -14.08 2.20 -12.61
N VAL A 194 -13.21 2.18 -13.62
CA VAL A 194 -13.41 1.38 -14.85
C VAL A 194 -13.50 -0.11 -14.52
N VAL A 195 -12.55 -0.63 -13.75
CA VAL A 195 -12.50 -2.05 -13.40
C VAL A 195 -13.69 -2.43 -12.48
N SER A 196 -14.02 -1.58 -11.51
CA SER A 196 -15.16 -1.86 -10.62
C SER A 196 -16.50 -1.83 -11.33
N ILE A 197 -16.70 -0.92 -12.30
CA ILE A 197 -17.88 -0.94 -13.18
C ILE A 197 -17.90 -2.23 -14.00
N GLY A 198 -16.77 -2.64 -14.60
CA GLY A 198 -16.68 -3.89 -15.34
C GLY A 198 -17.06 -5.11 -14.49
N PHE A 199 -16.52 -5.21 -13.26
CA PHE A 199 -16.92 -6.26 -12.32
C PHE A 199 -18.42 -6.16 -11.94
N GLY A 200 -18.91 -4.96 -11.71
CA GLY A 200 -20.32 -4.73 -11.36
C GLY A 200 -21.28 -5.17 -12.48
N LEU A 201 -20.93 -4.92 -13.74
CA LEU A 201 -21.73 -5.35 -14.90
C LEU A 201 -21.73 -6.88 -15.07
N VAL A 202 -20.64 -7.55 -14.67
CA VAL A 202 -20.49 -9.01 -14.83
C VAL A 202 -20.98 -9.77 -13.61
N ALA A 203 -20.79 -9.26 -12.39
CA ALA A 203 -21.02 -9.99 -11.15
C ALA A 203 -21.96 -9.28 -10.16
N GLY A 204 -22.37 -8.04 -10.47
CA GLY A 204 -23.14 -7.22 -9.53
C GLY A 204 -24.57 -7.68 -9.29
N ASP A 205 -25.13 -8.52 -10.15
CA ASP A 205 -26.44 -9.16 -9.99
C ASP A 205 -26.42 -10.38 -9.04
N GLY A 206 -25.21 -10.84 -8.67
CA GLY A 206 -25.02 -11.95 -7.74
C GLY A 206 -25.03 -13.36 -8.36
N HIS A 207 -25.12 -13.50 -9.69
CA HIS A 207 -25.09 -14.85 -10.31
C HIS A 207 -23.74 -15.58 -10.11
N LEU A 208 -22.67 -14.84 -9.82
CA LEU A 208 -21.35 -15.37 -9.47
C LEU A 208 -21.10 -15.43 -7.95
N ALA A 209 -22.14 -15.18 -7.13
CA ALA A 209 -22.00 -15.18 -5.69
C ALA A 209 -21.41 -16.51 -5.19
N GLN A 210 -20.44 -16.42 -4.32
CA GLN A 210 -19.75 -17.56 -3.74
C GLN A 210 -20.38 -17.98 -2.40
N ALA A 211 -20.16 -19.23 -2.01
CA ALA A 211 -20.62 -19.72 -0.72
C ALA A 211 -20.02 -18.89 0.44
N PRO A 212 -20.78 -18.65 1.52
CA PRO A 212 -20.27 -17.99 2.71
C PRO A 212 -18.99 -18.65 3.24
N GLY A 213 -17.98 -17.83 3.54
CA GLY A 213 -16.67 -18.28 4.00
C GLY A 213 -15.69 -18.70 2.88
N SER A 214 -16.08 -18.64 1.61
CA SER A 214 -15.14 -18.89 0.51
C SER A 214 -14.15 -17.73 0.36
N THR A 215 -12.96 -18.05 -0.17
CA THR A 215 -11.89 -17.05 -0.39
C THR A 215 -12.36 -15.87 -1.26
N TRP A 216 -13.23 -16.10 -2.21
CA TRP A 216 -13.67 -15.10 -3.19
C TRP A 216 -15.06 -14.52 -2.89
N GLU A 217 -15.67 -14.88 -1.76
CA GLU A 217 -16.98 -14.39 -1.35
C GLU A 217 -17.05 -12.85 -1.40
N PHE A 218 -16.09 -12.18 -0.76
CA PHE A 218 -16.05 -10.71 -0.71
C PHE A 218 -15.97 -10.07 -2.11
N LEU A 219 -15.30 -10.72 -3.05
CA LEU A 219 -15.16 -10.19 -4.42
C LEU A 219 -16.45 -10.34 -5.23
N PHE A 220 -17.19 -11.46 -5.09
CA PHE A 220 -18.33 -11.80 -5.96
C PHE A 220 -19.70 -11.63 -5.30
N ARG A 221 -19.80 -10.87 -4.22
CA ARG A 221 -21.08 -10.51 -3.63
C ARG A 221 -21.92 -9.65 -4.59
N PRO A 222 -23.27 -9.72 -4.52
CA PRO A 222 -24.14 -8.81 -5.26
C PRO A 222 -24.01 -7.37 -4.74
N TRP A 223 -24.32 -6.42 -5.60
CA TRP A 223 -24.43 -5.02 -5.22
C TRP A 223 -25.74 -4.77 -4.49
N HIS A 224 -25.70 -3.94 -3.46
CA HIS A 224 -26.88 -3.44 -2.78
C HIS A 224 -26.66 -1.99 -2.35
N THR A 225 -27.77 -1.25 -2.22
CA THR A 225 -27.71 0.16 -1.84
C THR A 225 -27.27 0.28 -0.38
N PRO A 226 -26.19 1.03 -0.08
CA PRO A 226 -25.75 1.21 1.29
C PRO A 226 -26.77 1.99 2.12
N PRO A 227 -27.17 1.50 3.32
CA PRO A 227 -27.94 2.29 4.26
C PRO A 227 -27.10 3.47 4.77
N MET A 228 -27.78 4.52 5.25
CA MET A 228 -27.12 5.76 5.68
C MET A 228 -26.09 5.52 6.77
N ALA A 229 -26.30 4.52 7.62
CA ALA A 229 -25.40 4.14 8.71
C ALA A 229 -24.02 3.71 8.23
N ASP A 230 -23.87 3.16 7.03
CA ASP A 230 -22.59 2.61 6.53
C ASP A 230 -21.77 3.63 5.72
N TRP A 231 -22.38 4.78 5.36
CA TRP A 231 -21.70 5.78 4.54
C TRP A 231 -20.41 6.33 5.16
N TRP A 232 -20.31 6.35 6.50
CA TRP A 232 -19.07 6.76 7.16
C TRP A 232 -17.86 5.95 6.70
N ALA A 233 -18.03 4.63 6.50
CA ALA A 233 -16.93 3.75 6.08
C ALA A 233 -16.56 4.00 4.62
N PHE A 234 -17.53 4.20 3.72
CA PHE A 234 -17.27 4.58 2.33
C PHE A 234 -16.58 5.94 2.23
N ILE A 235 -17.00 6.92 3.02
CA ILE A 235 -16.36 8.23 3.08
C ILE A 235 -14.95 8.11 3.65
N ALA A 236 -14.77 7.35 4.73
CA ALA A 236 -13.46 7.13 5.34
C ALA A 236 -12.46 6.51 4.35
N THR A 237 -12.86 5.46 3.60
CA THR A 237 -11.99 4.86 2.58
C THR A 237 -11.70 5.83 1.44
N GLY A 238 -12.69 6.58 0.96
CA GLY A 238 -12.53 7.55 -0.13
C GLY A 238 -11.61 8.70 0.25
N VAL A 239 -11.79 9.26 1.45
CA VAL A 239 -10.89 10.29 1.99
C VAL A 239 -9.48 9.72 2.19
N ALA A 240 -9.37 8.52 2.73
CA ALA A 240 -8.08 7.90 2.98
C ALA A 240 -7.28 7.69 1.68
N VAL A 241 -7.90 7.20 0.60
CA VAL A 241 -7.18 7.02 -0.68
C VAL A 241 -6.94 8.34 -1.42
N GLY A 242 -7.85 9.31 -1.31
CA GLY A 242 -7.66 10.65 -1.88
C GLY A 242 -6.55 11.42 -1.17
N VAL A 243 -6.68 11.64 0.12
CA VAL A 243 -5.73 12.43 0.92
C VAL A 243 -4.46 11.64 1.21
N GLY A 244 -4.58 10.43 1.75
CA GLY A 244 -3.44 9.58 2.10
C GLY A 244 -2.60 9.21 0.87
N GLY A 245 -3.25 8.89 -0.25
CA GLY A 245 -2.57 8.62 -1.52
C GLY A 245 -1.81 9.83 -2.06
N LEU A 246 -2.36 11.04 -1.96
CA LEU A 246 -1.66 12.28 -2.32
C LEU A 246 -0.48 12.55 -1.38
N MET A 247 -0.66 12.38 -0.06
CA MET A 247 0.40 12.56 0.93
C MET A 247 1.56 11.60 0.68
N MET A 248 1.29 10.31 0.46
CA MET A 248 2.32 9.32 0.15
C MET A 248 3.00 9.60 -1.19
N SER A 249 2.22 9.94 -2.22
CA SER A 249 2.80 10.31 -3.52
C SER A 249 3.71 11.53 -3.41
N GLN A 250 3.35 12.52 -2.60
CA GLN A 250 4.17 13.70 -2.35
C GLN A 250 5.41 13.37 -1.53
N ALA A 251 5.31 12.51 -0.52
CA ALA A 251 6.43 12.03 0.27
C ALA A 251 7.51 11.39 -0.63
N TYR A 252 7.11 10.42 -1.45
CA TYR A 252 8.02 9.73 -2.37
C TYR A 252 8.56 10.59 -3.50
N ARG A 253 7.81 11.60 -3.93
CA ARG A 253 8.26 12.55 -4.95
C ARG A 253 9.32 13.50 -4.42
N THR A 254 9.18 14.00 -3.20
CA THR A 254 10.04 15.04 -2.62
C THR A 254 11.23 14.51 -1.85
N THR A 255 11.17 13.27 -1.42
CA THR A 255 12.16 12.67 -0.53
C THR A 255 12.60 11.30 -1.03
N GLN A 256 13.82 10.92 -0.71
CA GLN A 256 14.37 9.62 -1.11
C GLN A 256 13.57 8.48 -0.49
N ALA A 257 13.21 7.45 -1.28
CA ALA A 257 12.42 6.31 -0.84
C ALA A 257 13.01 5.62 0.40
N ALA A 258 14.34 5.50 0.49
CA ALA A 258 15.04 4.92 1.64
C ALA A 258 14.85 5.71 2.95
N LEU A 259 14.53 7.02 2.88
CA LEU A 259 14.21 7.82 4.06
C LEU A 259 12.73 7.74 4.44
N ILE A 260 11.85 7.50 3.46
CA ILE A 260 10.40 7.45 3.66
C ILE A 260 9.94 6.09 4.16
N ALA A 261 10.46 5.01 3.58
CA ALA A 261 10.02 3.65 3.84
C ALA A 261 9.98 3.23 5.34
N PRO A 262 10.90 3.67 6.24
CA PRO A 262 10.76 3.38 7.67
C PRO A 262 9.48 3.92 8.30
N PHE A 263 8.97 5.04 7.78
CA PHE A 263 7.79 5.70 8.34
C PHE A 263 6.47 5.04 7.89
N GLU A 264 6.50 4.20 6.83
CA GLU A 264 5.35 3.37 6.46
C GLU A 264 5.03 2.32 7.52
N TYR A 265 6.04 1.88 8.31
CA TYR A 265 5.81 0.95 9.41
C TYR A 265 4.89 1.50 10.51
N ILE A 266 4.52 2.81 10.47
CA ILE A 266 3.45 3.37 11.32
C ILE A 266 2.12 2.63 11.10
N GLY A 267 1.91 2.06 9.92
CA GLY A 267 0.73 1.23 9.63
C GLY A 267 0.58 0.04 10.59
N MET A 268 1.70 -0.53 11.08
CA MET A 268 1.64 -1.68 11.99
C MET A 268 1.04 -1.34 13.37
N PRO A 269 1.57 -0.36 14.14
CA PRO A 269 0.94 0.03 15.38
C PRO A 269 -0.51 0.53 15.18
N MET A 270 -0.80 1.18 14.04
CA MET A 270 -2.18 1.56 13.71
C MET A 270 -3.08 0.36 13.47
N ALA A 271 -2.62 -0.68 12.76
CA ALA A 271 -3.39 -1.90 12.54
C ALA A 271 -3.68 -2.66 13.84
N ILE A 272 -2.70 -2.73 14.75
CA ILE A 272 -2.90 -3.32 16.10
C ILE A 272 -3.90 -2.49 16.90
N PHE A 273 -3.75 -1.16 16.90
CA PHE A 273 -4.64 -0.24 17.59
C PHE A 273 -6.10 -0.38 17.10
N TRP A 274 -6.30 -0.32 15.78
CA TRP A 274 -7.64 -0.47 15.19
C TRP A 274 -8.19 -1.88 15.37
N GLY A 275 -7.35 -2.92 15.23
CA GLY A 275 -7.72 -4.31 15.47
C GLY A 275 -8.27 -4.53 16.87
N ALA A 276 -7.57 -3.98 17.88
CA ALA A 276 -7.98 -4.04 19.27
C ALA A 276 -9.25 -3.22 19.56
N LEU A 277 -9.27 -1.97 19.09
CA LEU A 277 -10.34 -1.03 19.42
C LEU A 277 -11.68 -1.38 18.75
N VAL A 278 -11.65 -1.78 17.50
CA VAL A 278 -12.88 -1.96 16.67
C VAL A 278 -13.30 -3.41 16.57
N PHE A 279 -12.34 -4.34 16.46
CA PHE A 279 -12.62 -5.75 16.25
C PHE A 279 -12.34 -6.63 17.48
N GLY A 280 -11.80 -6.07 18.57
CA GLY A 280 -11.43 -6.83 19.77
C GLY A 280 -10.33 -7.86 19.52
N THR A 281 -9.57 -7.73 18.43
CA THR A 281 -8.54 -8.69 18.01
C THR A 281 -7.14 -8.20 18.35
N PHE A 282 -6.39 -9.04 19.09
CA PHE A 282 -4.98 -8.80 19.37
C PHE A 282 -4.13 -9.88 18.69
N PRO A 283 -2.90 -9.53 18.23
CA PRO A 283 -1.95 -10.53 17.76
C PRO A 283 -1.64 -11.54 18.87
N ASP A 284 -1.65 -12.82 18.55
CA ASP A 284 -1.19 -13.83 19.48
C ASP A 284 0.34 -13.95 19.52
N GLY A 285 0.89 -14.82 20.38
CA GLY A 285 2.33 -14.94 20.57
C GLY A 285 3.08 -15.28 19.28
N THR A 286 2.50 -16.09 18.40
CA THR A 286 3.11 -16.46 17.11
C THR A 286 3.09 -15.28 16.14
N ALA A 287 1.98 -14.53 16.10
CA ALA A 287 1.87 -13.32 15.29
C ALA A 287 2.90 -12.27 15.74
N TRP A 288 3.10 -12.07 17.06
CA TRP A 288 4.12 -11.15 17.57
C TRP A 288 5.53 -11.51 17.12
N VAL A 289 5.89 -12.80 17.10
CA VAL A 289 7.19 -13.27 16.60
C VAL A 289 7.31 -12.96 15.11
N GLY A 290 6.30 -13.27 14.30
CA GLY A 290 6.29 -12.97 12.87
C GLY A 290 6.39 -11.47 12.57
N ILE A 291 5.62 -10.64 13.29
CA ILE A 291 5.68 -9.16 13.23
C ILE A 291 7.09 -8.66 13.53
N ALA A 292 7.71 -9.13 14.61
CA ALA A 292 9.05 -8.72 15.01
C ALA A 292 10.10 -9.10 13.95
N LEU A 293 10.01 -10.28 13.35
CA LEU A 293 10.91 -10.72 12.28
C LEU A 293 10.73 -9.89 11.00
N ILE A 294 9.49 -9.68 10.53
CA ILE A 294 9.21 -8.93 9.29
C ILE A 294 9.61 -7.45 9.46
N CYS A 295 9.10 -6.79 10.50
CA CYS A 295 9.38 -5.39 10.75
C CYS A 295 10.86 -5.16 11.08
N GLY A 296 11.47 -6.03 11.88
CA GLY A 296 12.89 -5.96 12.22
C GLY A 296 13.79 -6.10 11.00
N ALA A 297 13.51 -7.07 10.11
CA ALA A 297 14.24 -7.25 8.86
C ALA A 297 14.10 -6.05 7.92
N GLY A 298 12.89 -5.53 7.78
CA GLY A 298 12.61 -4.35 6.96
C GLY A 298 13.32 -3.10 7.48
N LEU A 299 13.17 -2.77 8.76
CA LEU A 299 13.82 -1.63 9.40
C LEU A 299 15.36 -1.74 9.36
N TYR A 300 15.92 -2.95 9.57
CA TYR A 300 17.36 -3.18 9.43
C TYR A 300 17.85 -2.90 8.00
N THR A 301 17.10 -3.37 6.98
CA THR A 301 17.44 -3.13 5.58
C THR A 301 17.48 -1.62 5.29
N LEU A 302 16.46 -0.88 5.71
CA LEU A 302 16.35 0.56 5.53
C LEU A 302 17.44 1.34 6.28
N TRP A 303 17.72 0.96 7.54
CA TRP A 303 18.81 1.57 8.30
C TRP A 303 20.16 1.41 7.59
N ARG A 304 20.44 0.22 7.08
CA ARG A 304 21.70 -0.06 6.35
C ARG A 304 21.81 0.74 5.05
N GLU A 305 20.72 0.94 4.32
CA GLU A 305 20.71 1.80 3.13
C GLU A 305 21.05 3.25 3.48
N THR A 306 20.48 3.76 4.55
CA THR A 306 20.72 5.13 5.01
C THR A 306 22.17 5.34 5.43
N VAL A 307 22.74 4.39 6.21
CA VAL A 307 24.15 4.46 6.65
C VAL A 307 25.11 4.38 5.48
N ARG A 308 24.85 3.49 4.49
CA ARG A 308 25.70 3.36 3.30
C ARG A 308 25.71 4.64 2.47
N LYS A 309 24.54 5.21 2.20
CA LYS A 309 24.43 6.48 1.46
C LYS A 309 25.16 7.63 2.15
N LYS A 310 25.06 7.71 3.48
CA LYS A 310 25.81 8.74 4.23
C LYS A 310 27.31 8.56 4.04
N LYS A 311 27.83 7.34 4.13
CA LYS A 311 29.24 7.04 3.93
C LYS A 311 29.72 7.36 2.51
N ASP A 312 28.90 7.04 1.49
CA ASP A 312 29.24 7.32 0.09
C ASP A 312 29.25 8.85 -0.18
N LEU A 313 28.41 9.63 0.48
CA LEU A 313 28.41 11.10 0.42
C LEU A 313 29.62 11.70 1.15
N ASP A 314 29.99 11.17 2.29
CA ASP A 314 31.16 11.63 3.05
C ASP A 314 32.47 11.35 2.30
N VAL A 315 32.55 10.25 1.54
CA VAL A 315 33.70 9.93 0.67
C VAL A 315 33.74 10.79 -0.60
N ALA A 316 32.57 11.19 -1.12
CA ALA A 316 32.46 12.04 -2.31
C ALA A 316 32.66 13.55 -2.01
N ALA A 317 32.64 13.96 -0.73
CA ALA A 317 32.97 15.31 -0.33
C ALA A 317 34.49 15.54 -0.52
N PRO A 318 34.95 16.51 -1.36
CA PRO A 318 36.37 16.78 -1.47
C PRO A 318 36.90 17.17 -0.09
N SER A 319 37.98 16.52 0.36
CA SER A 319 38.76 16.95 1.50
C SER A 319 39.21 18.36 1.20
N GLY A 320 38.55 19.32 1.85
CA GLY A 320 38.99 20.72 1.82
C GLY A 320 40.29 20.81 2.62
N ASP A 321 41.40 20.48 1.99
CA ASP A 321 42.71 20.87 2.47
C ASP A 321 42.94 22.33 2.04
N ILE A 322 42.94 23.17 3.05
CA ILE A 322 43.46 24.57 3.01
C ILE A 322 44.98 24.55 2.96
#